data_6cc52e3698db7315efa43a2cbd8557a4
#
_entry.id   6cc52e3698db7315efa43a2cbd8557a4
#
_cell.length_a   1.000
_cell.length_b   1.000
_cell.length_c   1.000
_cell.angle_alpha   90.00
_cell.angle_beta   90.00
_cell.angle_gamma   90.00
#
_symmetry.space_group_name_H-M   'P 1'
#
loop_
_entity.id
_entity.type
_entity.pdbx_description
1 polymer ?
#
loop_
_entity_poly.entity_id
_entity_poly.type
_entity_poly.pdbx_seq_one_letter_code
_entity_poly.pdbx_strand_id
1 'polypeptide(L)'
;VYKRQAWIIGNIHDGIDKNKLRPFLALDRCTQSTQECIDCEVASGCAWCQGENYDAADTPTIYQRSTAICKMHKARVRANNYYWNKLFRKLELEGKRDDFENKKHSISIENC
;
A
#
# COMPACT_ATOMS: atom_id res chain seq x y z
N VAL A 1 2.61 19.35 -16.34
CA VAL A 1 1.47 18.96 -17.19
C VAL A 1 1.76 17.66 -17.94
N TYR A 2 2.92 17.54 -18.57
CA TYR A 2 3.28 16.35 -19.35
C TYR A 2 3.45 15.07 -18.51
N LYS A 3 3.88 15.20 -17.27
CA LYS A 3 4.12 14.05 -16.37
C LYS A 3 2.86 13.27 -16.00
N ARG A 4 1.69 13.91 -16.07
CA ARG A 4 0.40 13.30 -15.69
C ARG A 4 -0.44 12.84 -16.88
N GLN A 5 0.01 13.02 -18.12
CA GLN A 5 -0.79 12.67 -19.30
C GLN A 5 -1.18 11.18 -19.36
N ALA A 6 -0.30 10.29 -18.87
CA ALA A 6 -0.60 8.87 -18.81
C ALA A 6 -1.79 8.54 -17.89
N TRP A 7 -2.16 9.45 -16.98
CA TRP A 7 -3.27 9.29 -16.05
C TRP A 7 -4.62 9.79 -16.60
N ILE A 8 -4.61 10.44 -17.76
CA ILE A 8 -5.81 10.96 -18.40
C ILE A 8 -6.45 9.86 -19.23
N ILE A 9 -7.59 9.34 -18.77
CA ILE A 9 -8.31 8.22 -19.42
C ILE A 9 -9.49 8.68 -20.28
N GLY A 10 -9.75 9.99 -20.36
CA GLY A 10 -10.85 10.53 -21.14
C GLY A 10 -11.09 12.01 -20.85
N ASN A 11 -12.18 12.53 -21.37
CA ASN A 11 -12.64 13.90 -21.12
C ASN A 11 -14.18 13.97 -21.03
N ILE A 12 -14.70 15.11 -20.60
CA ILE A 12 -16.15 15.29 -20.39
C ILE A 12 -16.98 15.32 -21.67
N HIS A 13 -16.37 15.55 -22.82
CA HIS A 13 -17.07 15.65 -24.11
C HIS A 13 -17.18 14.29 -24.81
N ASP A 14 -16.07 13.53 -24.82
CA ASP A 14 -15.95 12.25 -25.53
C ASP A 14 -16.13 11.04 -24.59
N GLY A 15 -16.14 11.29 -23.28
CA GLY A 15 -16.24 10.25 -22.27
C GLY A 15 -14.90 9.53 -22.02
N ILE A 16 -14.97 8.28 -21.56
CA ILE A 16 -13.83 7.48 -21.19
C ILE A 16 -13.28 6.70 -22.39
N ASP A 17 -12.00 6.85 -22.69
CA ASP A 17 -11.28 6.05 -23.68
C ASP A 17 -10.97 4.67 -23.09
N LYS A 18 -11.64 3.64 -23.62
CA LYS A 18 -11.50 2.26 -23.16
C LYS A 18 -10.07 1.69 -23.30
N ASN A 19 -9.31 2.15 -24.30
CA ASN A 19 -7.95 1.71 -24.50
C ASN A 19 -7.01 2.29 -23.42
N LYS A 20 -7.25 3.54 -23.02
CA LYS A 20 -6.51 4.18 -21.92
C LYS A 20 -6.93 3.66 -20.56
N LEU A 21 -8.22 3.31 -20.38
CA LEU A 21 -8.73 2.76 -19.13
C LEU A 21 -8.19 1.37 -18.84
N ARG A 22 -8.03 0.52 -19.86
CA ARG A 22 -7.64 -0.89 -19.68
C ARG A 22 -6.37 -1.10 -18.87
N PRO A 23 -5.25 -0.35 -19.06
CA PRO A 23 -4.07 -0.45 -18.20
C PRO A 23 -4.37 -0.14 -16.72
N PHE A 24 -5.25 0.83 -16.45
CA PHE A 24 -5.63 1.16 -15.08
C PHE A 24 -6.40 0.06 -14.38
N LEU A 25 -7.26 -0.67 -15.09
CA LEU A 25 -7.99 -1.80 -14.53
C LEU A 25 -7.08 -3.00 -14.19
N ALA A 26 -5.91 -3.06 -14.83
CA ALA A 26 -4.91 -4.09 -14.59
C ALA A 26 -3.84 -3.67 -13.55
N LEU A 27 -3.90 -2.44 -13.03
CA LEU A 27 -2.98 -1.99 -11.99
C LEU A 27 -3.25 -2.71 -10.69
N ASP A 28 -2.20 -3.22 -10.12
CA ASP A 28 -2.16 -3.74 -8.78
C ASP A 28 -0.93 -3.22 -8.01
N ARG A 29 -0.83 -3.61 -6.75
CA ARG A 29 0.28 -3.21 -5.90
C ARG A 29 1.62 -3.67 -6.45
N CYS A 30 1.68 -4.86 -7.04
CA CYS A 30 2.93 -5.44 -7.53
C CYS A 30 3.42 -4.74 -8.78
N THR A 31 2.51 -4.44 -9.73
CA THR A 31 2.85 -3.77 -10.99
C THR A 31 3.35 -2.34 -10.82
N GLN A 32 2.97 -1.66 -9.72
CA GLN A 32 3.44 -0.32 -9.39
C GLN A 32 4.63 -0.30 -8.42
N SER A 33 4.98 -1.41 -7.79
CA SER A 33 6.06 -1.46 -6.80
C SER A 33 7.39 -1.73 -7.45
N THR A 34 8.44 -1.02 -7.00
CA THR A 34 9.83 -1.35 -7.30
C THR A 34 10.26 -2.56 -6.48
N GLN A 35 11.39 -3.18 -6.84
CA GLN A 35 11.96 -4.29 -6.05
C GLN A 35 12.22 -3.87 -4.60
N GLU A 36 12.70 -2.64 -4.37
CA GLU A 36 12.88 -2.08 -3.04
C GLU A 36 11.56 -2.06 -2.22
N CYS A 37 10.43 -1.76 -2.87
CA CYS A 37 9.12 -1.77 -2.23
C CYS A 37 8.64 -3.19 -1.91
N ILE A 38 8.94 -4.16 -2.78
CA ILE A 38 8.59 -5.58 -2.60
C ILE A 38 9.37 -6.17 -1.42
N ASP A 39 10.66 -5.88 -1.35
CA ASP A 39 11.56 -6.38 -0.31
C ASP A 39 11.48 -5.59 1.02
N CYS A 40 10.62 -4.57 1.07
CA CYS A 40 10.51 -3.71 2.24
C CYS A 40 9.93 -4.45 3.44
N GLU A 41 10.55 -4.32 4.62
CA GLU A 41 10.14 -4.93 5.88
C GLU A 41 8.68 -4.64 6.31
N VAL A 42 8.11 -3.53 5.81
CA VAL A 42 6.73 -3.11 6.09
C VAL A 42 5.81 -3.23 4.87
N ALA A 43 6.22 -3.98 3.86
CA ALA A 43 5.49 -4.08 2.59
C ALA A 43 4.05 -4.56 2.76
N SER A 44 3.82 -5.56 3.61
CA SER A 44 2.49 -6.17 3.83
C SER A 44 1.46 -5.18 4.38
N GLY A 45 1.87 -4.23 5.22
CA GLY A 45 0.98 -3.22 5.80
C GLY A 45 1.04 -1.86 5.10
N CYS A 46 1.74 -1.75 3.97
CA CYS A 46 1.96 -0.49 3.30
C CYS A 46 0.67 0.02 2.62
N ALA A 47 0.31 1.25 2.91
CA ALA A 47 -0.78 1.92 2.22
C ALA A 47 -0.44 2.08 0.73
N TRP A 48 -1.38 1.68 -0.12
CA TRP A 48 -1.29 1.85 -1.57
C TRP A 48 -2.53 2.62 -2.03
N CYS A 49 -2.30 3.78 -2.65
CA CYS A 49 -3.37 4.67 -3.07
C CYS A 49 -3.06 5.26 -4.44
N GLN A 50 -3.98 5.10 -5.38
CA GLN A 50 -3.83 5.66 -6.72
C GLN A 50 -3.86 7.19 -6.73
N GLY A 51 -4.63 7.82 -5.84
CA GLY A 51 -4.65 9.28 -5.69
C GLY A 51 -3.29 9.81 -5.28
N GLU A 52 -2.66 9.19 -4.30
CA GLU A 52 -1.30 9.56 -3.86
C GLU A 52 -0.27 9.32 -4.98
N ASN A 53 -0.37 8.22 -5.69
CA ASN A 53 0.50 7.95 -6.83
C ASN A 53 0.35 9.00 -7.93
N TYR A 54 -0.87 9.45 -8.20
CA TYR A 54 -1.15 10.53 -9.15
C TYR A 54 -0.56 11.86 -8.70
N ASP A 55 -0.77 12.24 -7.44
CA ASP A 55 -0.29 13.53 -6.90
C ASP A 55 1.23 13.61 -6.85
N ALA A 56 1.88 12.51 -6.49
CA ALA A 56 3.33 12.42 -6.40
C ALA A 56 4.01 12.00 -7.72
N ALA A 57 3.25 11.82 -8.80
CA ALA A 57 3.79 11.38 -10.09
C ALA A 57 4.83 12.37 -10.62
N ASP A 58 6.08 11.94 -10.75
CA ASP A 58 7.20 12.67 -11.32
C ASP A 58 7.66 12.12 -12.67
N THR A 59 7.10 11.00 -13.10
CA THR A 59 7.34 10.34 -14.39
C THR A 59 6.05 10.22 -15.22
N PRO A 60 6.15 10.07 -16.55
CA PRO A 60 4.99 9.94 -17.43
C PRO A 60 4.41 8.52 -17.47
N THR A 61 4.48 7.76 -16.38
CA THR A 61 3.98 6.38 -16.32
C THR A 61 2.99 6.20 -15.18
N ILE A 62 2.00 5.34 -15.39
CA ILE A 62 1.05 4.93 -14.34
C ILE A 62 1.62 3.84 -13.42
N TYR A 63 2.75 3.24 -13.78
CA TYR A 63 3.39 2.15 -13.01
C TYR A 63 4.32 2.65 -11.91
N GLN A 64 4.37 3.96 -11.69
CA GLN A 64 5.13 4.54 -10.61
C GLN A 64 4.33 4.54 -9.31
N ARG A 65 5.02 4.20 -8.22
CA ARG A 65 4.50 4.29 -6.87
C ARG A 65 5.06 5.50 -6.15
N SER A 66 4.21 6.25 -5.45
CA SER A 66 4.65 7.28 -4.53
C SER A 66 5.40 6.67 -3.34
N THR A 67 6.56 7.25 -3.03
CA THR A 67 7.34 6.93 -1.83
C THR A 67 7.33 8.06 -0.80
N ALA A 68 6.58 9.13 -1.04
CA ALA A 68 6.52 10.31 -0.18
C ALA A 68 6.13 9.98 1.27
N ILE A 69 5.22 9.03 1.45
CA ILE A 69 4.72 8.62 2.77
C ILE A 69 5.55 7.53 3.46
N CYS A 70 6.60 6.99 2.81
CA CYS A 70 7.36 5.83 3.33
C CYS A 70 7.90 6.03 4.74
N LYS A 71 8.48 7.20 5.02
CA LYS A 71 9.03 7.50 6.35
C LYS A 71 7.95 7.51 7.43
N MET A 72 6.81 8.14 7.14
CA MET A 72 5.67 8.20 8.04
C MET A 72 5.06 6.81 8.25
N HIS A 73 4.91 6.04 7.19
CA HIS A 73 4.40 4.68 7.27
C HIS A 73 5.29 3.77 8.11
N LYS A 74 6.61 3.79 7.88
CA LYS A 74 7.58 3.03 8.69
C LYS A 74 7.53 3.43 10.17
N ALA A 75 7.43 4.72 10.47
CA ALA A 75 7.27 5.21 11.85
C ALA A 75 5.98 4.70 12.49
N ARG A 76 4.86 4.73 11.76
CA ARG A 76 3.56 4.20 12.23
C ARG A 76 3.63 2.71 12.54
N VAL A 77 4.24 1.92 11.67
CA VAL A 77 4.40 0.47 11.89
C VAL A 77 5.25 0.19 13.12
N ARG A 78 6.35 0.91 13.31
CA ARG A 78 7.19 0.78 14.51
C ARG A 78 6.43 1.11 15.79
N ALA A 79 5.65 2.19 15.79
CA ALA A 79 4.83 2.58 16.93
C ALA A 79 3.75 1.51 17.22
N ASN A 80 3.08 0.99 16.20
CA ASN A 80 2.11 -0.09 16.34
C ASN A 80 2.76 -1.36 16.91
N ASN A 81 3.90 -1.76 16.39
CA ASN A 81 4.62 -2.95 16.88
C ASN A 81 5.02 -2.79 18.35
N TYR A 82 5.51 -1.61 18.73
CA TYR A 82 5.81 -1.32 20.14
C TYR A 82 4.58 -1.45 21.03
N TYR A 83 3.45 -0.86 20.63
CA TYR A 83 2.20 -0.91 21.40
C TYR A 83 1.69 -2.35 21.53
N TRP A 84 1.62 -3.10 20.43
CA TRP A 84 1.13 -4.47 20.45
C TRP A 84 2.04 -5.40 21.25
N ASN A 85 3.34 -5.27 21.12
CA ASN A 85 4.29 -6.06 21.93
C ASN A 85 4.12 -5.78 23.43
N LYS A 86 3.92 -4.52 23.80
CA LYS A 86 3.65 -4.15 25.19
C LYS A 86 2.32 -4.73 25.69
N LEU A 87 1.27 -4.68 24.87
CA LEU A 87 -0.03 -5.24 25.19
C LEU A 87 0.04 -6.77 25.33
N PHE A 88 0.69 -7.47 24.41
CA PHE A 88 0.85 -8.93 24.48
C PHE A 88 1.61 -9.36 25.74
N ARG A 89 2.69 -8.69 26.08
CA ARG A 89 3.41 -8.96 27.34
C ARG A 89 2.51 -8.80 28.57
N LYS A 90 1.68 -7.76 28.58
CA LYS A 90 0.72 -7.55 29.68
C LYS A 90 -0.29 -8.70 29.75
N LEU A 91 -0.86 -9.11 28.61
CA LEU A 91 -1.82 -10.20 28.53
C LEU A 91 -1.23 -11.56 28.92
N GLU A 92 0.03 -11.81 28.54
CA GLU A 92 0.79 -13.00 28.96
C GLU A 92 0.94 -13.07 30.48
N LEU A 93 1.28 -11.94 31.10
CA LEU A 93 1.39 -11.82 32.57
C LEU A 93 0.06 -12.03 33.27
N GLU A 94 -1.05 -11.65 32.62
CA GLU A 94 -2.42 -11.80 33.16
C GLU A 94 -3.05 -13.18 32.83
N GLY A 95 -2.32 -14.10 32.17
CA GLY A 95 -2.81 -15.46 31.82
C GLY A 95 -3.90 -15.48 30.75
N LYS A 96 -4.06 -14.41 29.99
CA LYS A 96 -5.10 -14.27 28.92
C LYS A 96 -4.56 -14.47 27.51
N ARG A 97 -3.48 -15.24 27.36
CA ARG A 97 -2.79 -15.43 26.08
C ARG A 97 -3.61 -16.21 25.03
N ASP A 98 -4.40 -17.16 25.48
CA ASP A 98 -5.05 -18.16 24.60
C ASP A 98 -6.12 -17.55 23.68
N ASP A 99 -6.77 -16.46 24.08
CA ASP A 99 -7.80 -15.79 23.28
C ASP A 99 -7.24 -15.03 22.06
N PHE A 100 -5.97 -14.71 22.05
CA PHE A 100 -5.32 -13.95 20.96
C PHE A 100 -4.64 -14.82 19.91
N GLU A 101 -4.10 -15.98 20.26
CA GLU A 101 -3.47 -16.87 19.30
C GLU A 101 -4.47 -17.45 18.29
N ASN A 102 -5.70 -17.68 18.70
CA ASN A 102 -6.79 -18.12 17.82
C ASN A 102 -7.20 -17.07 16.77
N LYS A 103 -6.91 -15.78 17.00
CA LYS A 103 -7.19 -14.70 16.04
C LYS A 103 -6.05 -14.43 15.06
N LYS A 104 -4.83 -14.88 15.34
CA LYS A 104 -3.66 -14.68 14.47
C LYS A 104 -3.70 -15.50 13.17
N HIS A 105 -4.42 -16.61 13.14
CA HIS A 105 -4.47 -17.53 12.00
C HIS A 105 -5.39 -17.10 10.85
N SER A 106 -6.09 -15.96 10.96
CA SER A 106 -7.06 -15.55 9.94
C SER A 106 -6.57 -14.49 8.94
N ILE A 107 -5.31 -14.05 9.03
CA ILE A 107 -4.77 -13.03 8.11
C ILE A 107 -3.52 -13.58 7.42
N SER A 108 -3.72 -14.35 6.36
CA SER A 108 -2.67 -14.58 5.37
C SER A 108 -2.68 -13.42 4.37
N ILE A 109 -1.63 -12.61 4.40
CA ILE A 109 -1.40 -11.60 3.36
C ILE A 109 -0.47 -12.25 2.34
N GLU A 110 -1.01 -12.53 1.16
CA GLU A 110 -0.18 -12.93 0.02
C GLU A 110 0.71 -11.75 -0.37
N ASN A 111 2.00 -11.94 -0.25
CA ASN A 111 3.00 -11.03 -0.82
C ASN A 111 3.09 -11.26 -2.32
N CYS A 112 3.33 -10.21 -3.06
CA CYS A 112 3.58 -10.29 -4.50
C CYS A 112 4.71 -11.25 -4.87
#